data_7e8d0d02a6ff339e00718788ca329ef3
#
_entry.id   7e8d0d02a6ff339e00718788ca329ef3
#
_cell.length_a   1.000
_cell.length_b   1.000
_cell.length_c   1.000
_cell.angle_alpha   90.00
_cell.angle_beta   90.00
_cell.angle_gamma   90.00
#
_symmetry.space_group_name_H-M   'P 1'
#
loop_
_entity.id
_entity.type
_entity.pdbx_description
1 polymer ?
#
loop_
_entity_poly.entity_id
_entity_poly.type
_entity_poly.pdbx_seq_one_letter_code
_entity_poly.pdbx_strand_id
1 'polypeptide(L)'
;MKRAILSFVAVAALAVQAAATDDDCTAFVVGKKASATGRVIVGHNNDGFGPMKYAILPATDSAPALQELNWVQGLGGGKSPKLYWHAVCSDKAKAGKATGDVLLNEHGVIMFSNSGGFMREWAGQTASLPDEDTAQVTDGGLGLALRFEVVRRAKSAAEGVKIATALIDRYGYGPDARTFTIADRDEAWILCAVRGRRYVARR
;
A
#
# COMPACT_ATOMS: atom_id res chain seq x y z
N MET A 1 17.20 23.28 -66.65
CA MET A 1 16.75 23.80 -65.36
C MET A 1 15.77 22.77 -64.76
N LYS A 2 16.26 21.96 -63.80
CA LYS A 2 15.45 20.94 -63.10
C LYS A 2 14.94 21.54 -61.80
N ARG A 3 13.62 21.67 -61.64
CA ARG A 3 12.95 22.10 -60.41
C ARG A 3 12.84 20.89 -59.47
N ALA A 4 13.52 20.95 -58.35
CA ALA A 4 13.33 19.98 -57.29
C ALA A 4 12.10 20.39 -56.44
N ILE A 5 11.12 19.50 -56.39
CA ILE A 5 9.95 19.62 -55.52
C ILE A 5 10.34 19.03 -54.19
N LEU A 6 10.49 19.89 -53.15
CA LEU A 6 10.64 19.42 -51.78
C LEU A 6 9.23 19.09 -51.23
N SER A 7 8.97 17.80 -51.04
CA SER A 7 7.78 17.36 -50.30
C SER A 7 8.05 17.44 -48.82
N PHE A 8 7.40 18.35 -48.11
CA PHE A 8 7.35 18.39 -46.66
C PHE A 8 6.35 17.32 -46.18
N VAL A 9 6.83 16.25 -45.60
CA VAL A 9 5.99 15.32 -44.84
C VAL A 9 5.85 15.89 -43.44
N ALA A 10 4.69 16.45 -43.14
CA ALA A 10 4.32 16.82 -41.81
C ALA A 10 3.96 15.55 -41.02
N VAL A 11 4.86 15.11 -40.16
CA VAL A 11 4.55 14.08 -39.16
C VAL A 11 3.74 14.74 -38.06
N ALA A 12 2.42 14.56 -38.09
CA ALA A 12 1.58 14.91 -36.95
C ALA A 12 1.86 13.90 -35.83
N ALA A 13 2.66 14.31 -34.85
CA ALA A 13 2.78 13.60 -33.60
C ALA A 13 1.44 13.73 -32.86
N LEU A 14 0.61 12.69 -32.92
CA LEU A 14 -0.51 12.53 -31.98
C LEU A 14 0.12 12.34 -30.60
N ALA A 15 0.17 13.41 -29.83
CA ALA A 15 0.36 13.31 -28.40
C ALA A 15 -0.91 12.66 -27.82
N VAL A 16 -0.87 11.35 -27.63
CA VAL A 16 -1.84 10.69 -26.74
C VAL A 16 -1.52 11.23 -25.35
N GLN A 17 -2.25 12.24 -24.93
CA GLN A 17 -2.32 12.58 -23.52
C GLN A 17 -3.04 11.40 -22.84
N ALA A 18 -2.28 10.47 -22.31
CA ALA A 18 -2.80 9.62 -21.26
C ALA A 18 -3.30 10.58 -20.18
N ALA A 19 -4.61 10.60 -19.95
CA ALA A 19 -5.15 11.25 -18.77
C ALA A 19 -4.44 10.57 -17.59
N ALA A 20 -3.54 11.30 -16.93
CA ALA A 20 -2.95 10.85 -15.68
C ALA A 20 -4.12 10.63 -14.74
N THR A 21 -4.37 9.40 -14.40
CA THR A 21 -5.26 9.08 -13.28
C THR A 21 -4.52 9.56 -12.05
N ASP A 22 -5.17 10.37 -11.23
CA ASP A 22 -4.57 11.12 -10.13
C ASP A 22 -3.96 10.27 -8.99
N ASP A 23 -3.74 8.97 -9.17
CA ASP A 23 -3.30 8.02 -8.14
C ASP A 23 -2.30 6.96 -8.68
N ASP A 24 -1.19 7.39 -9.25
CA ASP A 24 -0.14 6.49 -9.76
C ASP A 24 0.99 6.25 -8.73
N CYS A 25 0.65 5.70 -7.56
CA CYS A 25 1.65 5.31 -6.59
C CYS A 25 2.61 4.27 -7.18
N THR A 26 3.91 4.48 -6.99
CA THR A 26 4.96 3.57 -7.46
C THR A 26 5.74 2.99 -6.31
N ALA A 27 6.09 1.71 -6.39
CA ALA A 27 6.97 1.04 -5.45
C ALA A 27 8.06 0.26 -6.17
N PHE A 28 9.23 0.19 -5.57
CA PHE A 28 10.29 -0.69 -6.03
C PHE A 28 10.95 -1.44 -4.87
N VAL A 29 11.49 -2.61 -5.20
CA VAL A 29 12.26 -3.45 -4.28
C VAL A 29 13.54 -3.89 -4.97
N VAL A 30 14.69 -3.66 -4.32
CA VAL A 30 15.97 -4.20 -4.72
C VAL A 30 16.37 -5.26 -3.70
N GLY A 31 16.43 -6.51 -4.13
CA GLY A 31 16.85 -7.62 -3.29
C GLY A 31 18.31 -7.49 -2.85
N LYS A 32 18.66 -8.04 -1.69
CA LYS A 32 19.99 -7.88 -1.10
C LYS A 32 21.15 -8.38 -1.99
N LYS A 33 20.89 -9.33 -2.89
CA LYS A 33 21.92 -9.83 -3.84
C LYS A 33 22.20 -8.85 -4.99
N ALA A 34 21.26 -7.97 -5.30
CA ALA A 34 21.39 -6.93 -6.33
C ALA A 34 21.78 -5.57 -5.74
N SER A 35 21.74 -5.43 -4.44
CA SER A 35 22.10 -4.20 -3.73
C SER A 35 23.58 -4.13 -3.46
N ALA A 36 24.22 -2.99 -3.74
CA ALA A 36 25.63 -2.75 -3.43
C ALA A 36 25.94 -2.81 -1.92
N THR A 37 24.93 -2.59 -1.08
CA THR A 37 25.08 -2.66 0.39
C THR A 37 24.87 -4.05 0.97
N GLY A 38 24.46 -5.03 0.16
CA GLY A 38 24.09 -6.38 0.61
C GLY A 38 22.82 -6.39 1.48
N ARG A 39 22.01 -5.32 1.42
CA ARG A 39 20.74 -5.19 2.14
C ARG A 39 19.61 -4.93 1.17
N VAL A 40 18.40 -5.22 1.57
CA VAL A 40 17.19 -4.85 0.82
C VAL A 40 17.07 -3.33 0.80
N ILE A 41 16.72 -2.79 -0.38
CA ILE A 41 16.37 -1.38 -0.56
C ILE A 41 14.93 -1.35 -1.09
N VAL A 42 14.10 -0.53 -0.49
CA VAL A 42 12.73 -0.30 -0.95
C VAL A 42 12.50 1.20 -1.12
N GLY A 43 11.65 1.56 -2.06
CA GLY A 43 11.19 2.92 -2.26
C GLY A 43 9.72 2.95 -2.62
N HIS A 44 9.08 4.04 -2.25
CA HIS A 44 7.66 4.28 -2.48
C HIS A 44 7.45 5.74 -2.87
N ASN A 45 6.73 5.96 -3.96
CA ASN A 45 6.15 7.24 -4.33
C ASN A 45 4.64 7.18 -4.08
N ASN A 46 4.10 8.23 -3.48
CA ASN A 46 2.67 8.40 -3.27
C ASN A 46 2.25 9.73 -3.90
N ASP A 47 1.36 9.67 -4.87
CA ASP A 47 0.87 10.82 -5.63
C ASP A 47 -0.31 11.53 -4.95
N GLY A 48 -0.48 11.35 -3.65
CA GLY A 48 -1.51 12.02 -2.87
C GLY A 48 -1.36 13.54 -2.85
N PHE A 49 -2.50 14.22 -2.78
CA PHE A 49 -2.57 15.68 -2.68
C PHE A 49 -2.56 16.11 -1.21
N GLY A 50 -1.54 16.84 -0.82
CA GLY A 50 -1.50 17.42 0.51
C GLY A 50 -0.08 17.58 1.06
N PRO A 51 0.08 18.22 2.21
CA PRO A 51 1.38 18.38 2.82
C PRO A 51 1.91 17.02 3.30
N MET A 52 3.19 16.77 3.03
CA MET A 52 3.88 15.62 3.60
C MET A 52 4.05 15.82 5.11
N LYS A 53 3.71 14.81 5.88
CA LYS A 53 3.87 14.80 7.33
C LYS A 53 4.74 13.63 7.76
N TYR A 54 5.61 13.91 8.71
CA TYR A 54 6.48 12.92 9.34
C TYR A 54 6.30 12.99 10.85
N ALA A 55 6.32 11.85 11.50
CA ALA A 55 6.32 11.79 12.94
C ALA A 55 7.09 10.57 13.45
N ILE A 56 7.66 10.73 14.61
CA ILE A 56 8.18 9.60 15.41
C ILE A 56 7.16 9.37 16.52
N LEU A 57 6.55 8.19 16.51
CA LEU A 57 5.64 7.76 17.56
C LEU A 57 6.43 6.97 18.58
N PRO A 58 6.47 7.40 19.84
CA PRO A 58 7.22 6.70 20.87
C PRO A 58 6.64 5.30 21.13
N ALA A 59 7.46 4.40 21.64
CA ALA A 59 6.98 3.13 22.14
C ALA A 59 5.99 3.34 23.29
N THR A 60 4.94 2.54 23.34
CA THR A 60 3.88 2.64 24.35
C THR A 60 3.19 1.30 24.58
N ASP A 61 2.68 1.08 25.78
CA ASP A 61 1.85 -0.09 26.11
C ASP A 61 0.35 0.17 25.87
N SER A 62 -0.03 1.42 25.57
CA SER A 62 -1.42 1.87 25.45
C SER A 62 -1.68 2.72 24.22
N ALA A 63 -1.17 2.31 23.05
CA ALA A 63 -1.50 2.99 21.80
C ALA A 63 -3.02 2.97 21.57
N PRO A 64 -3.61 4.08 21.09
CA PRO A 64 -5.03 4.12 20.79
C PRO A 64 -5.37 3.17 19.63
N ALA A 65 -6.59 2.67 19.63
CA ALA A 65 -7.16 2.02 18.46
C ALA A 65 -7.29 3.04 17.32
N LEU A 66 -6.96 2.62 16.10
CA LEU A 66 -7.19 3.43 14.91
C LEU A 66 -8.59 3.12 14.40
N GLN A 67 -9.42 4.16 14.35
CA GLN A 67 -10.75 4.08 13.75
C GLN A 67 -10.67 4.64 12.33
N GLU A 68 -10.39 3.78 11.39
CA GLU A 68 -10.46 4.13 9.97
C GLU A 68 -11.45 3.23 9.24
N LEU A 69 -11.88 3.70 8.07
CA LEU A 69 -12.86 3.04 7.20
C LEU A 69 -12.66 1.52 7.14
N ASN A 70 -13.72 0.79 7.41
CA ASN A 70 -13.76 -0.66 7.39
C ASN A 70 -12.82 -1.34 8.40
N TRP A 71 -12.77 -0.77 9.60
CA TRP A 71 -11.91 -1.29 10.65
C TRP A 71 -12.66 -2.25 11.56
N VAL A 72 -12.11 -3.44 11.72
CA VAL A 72 -12.66 -4.45 12.62
C VAL A 72 -12.51 -3.99 14.06
N GLN A 73 -13.58 -4.09 14.84
CA GLN A 73 -13.56 -3.72 16.26
C GLN A 73 -12.53 -4.53 17.06
N GLY A 74 -11.88 -3.87 18.00
CA GLY A 74 -10.90 -4.49 18.88
C GLY A 74 -9.49 -4.64 18.31
N LEU A 75 -9.25 -4.18 17.08
CA LEU A 75 -7.91 -4.05 16.52
C LEU A 75 -7.35 -2.64 16.73
N GLY A 76 -6.04 -2.50 16.61
CA GLY A 76 -5.36 -1.21 16.55
C GLY A 76 -4.95 -0.61 17.88
N GLY A 77 -5.38 -1.15 19.01
CA GLY A 77 -4.99 -0.67 20.33
C GLY A 77 -3.86 -1.48 20.99
N GLY A 78 -3.33 -1.01 22.12
CA GLY A 78 -2.40 -1.74 22.97
C GLY A 78 -0.93 -1.45 22.72
N LYS A 79 -0.06 -2.45 22.90
CA LYS A 79 1.40 -2.27 22.82
C LYS A 79 1.86 -1.91 21.42
N SER A 80 2.76 -0.94 21.33
CA SER A 80 3.39 -0.49 20.09
C SER A 80 4.87 -0.19 20.32
N PRO A 81 5.78 -0.67 19.46
CA PRO A 81 7.16 -0.23 19.43
C PRO A 81 7.26 1.22 18.96
N LYS A 82 8.45 1.79 18.96
CA LYS A 82 8.69 3.07 18.29
C LYS A 82 8.44 2.94 16.79
N LEU A 83 7.66 3.85 16.24
CA LEU A 83 7.34 3.91 14.84
C LEU A 83 7.81 5.21 14.20
N TYR A 84 8.28 5.10 12.97
CA TYR A 84 8.51 6.21 12.06
C TYR A 84 7.33 6.24 11.08
N TRP A 85 6.55 7.29 11.18
CA TRP A 85 5.32 7.47 10.45
C TRP A 85 5.48 8.54 9.38
N HIS A 86 5.03 8.24 8.17
CA HIS A 86 4.97 9.18 7.06
C HIS A 86 3.61 9.10 6.40
N ALA A 87 3.04 10.24 6.04
CA ALA A 87 1.84 10.31 5.21
C ALA A 87 1.86 11.54 4.30
N VAL A 88 1.29 11.38 3.11
CA VAL A 88 0.80 12.48 2.28
C VAL A 88 -0.68 12.57 2.55
N CYS A 89 -1.11 13.59 3.25
CA CYS A 89 -2.45 13.64 3.78
C CYS A 89 -2.98 15.06 3.89
N SER A 90 -4.30 15.17 4.05
CA SER A 90 -4.93 16.46 4.32
C SER A 90 -4.40 17.06 5.63
N ASP A 91 -4.57 18.39 5.79
CA ASP A 91 -4.18 19.10 7.02
C ASP A 91 -4.83 18.55 8.29
N LYS A 92 -5.94 17.81 8.14
CA LYS A 92 -6.69 17.19 9.25
C LYS A 92 -6.04 15.90 9.76
N ALA A 93 -5.16 15.25 9.00
CA ALA A 93 -4.53 14.03 9.44
C ALA A 93 -3.51 14.30 10.55
N LYS A 94 -3.60 13.53 11.63
CA LYS A 94 -2.72 13.60 12.79
C LYS A 94 -1.95 12.30 12.92
N ALA A 95 -0.65 12.41 13.15
CA ALA A 95 0.20 11.25 13.41
C ALA A 95 -0.35 10.39 14.57
N GLY A 96 -0.35 9.06 14.38
CA GLY A 96 -0.90 8.12 15.35
C GLY A 96 -2.43 8.03 15.39
N LYS A 97 -3.12 8.86 14.60
CA LYS A 97 -4.59 8.82 14.44
C LYS A 97 -5.02 8.47 13.00
N ALA A 98 -4.08 8.46 12.08
CA ALA A 98 -4.24 8.03 10.71
C ALA A 98 -3.23 6.90 10.42
N THR A 99 -3.55 6.04 9.45
CA THR A 99 -2.72 4.86 9.14
C THR A 99 -1.33 5.20 8.63
N GLY A 100 -1.13 6.39 8.10
CA GLY A 100 0.10 6.73 7.38
C GLY A 100 0.26 5.94 6.07
N ASP A 101 1.09 6.43 5.17
CA ASP A 101 1.37 5.78 3.88
C ASP A 101 2.55 4.82 3.98
N VAL A 102 3.54 5.20 4.75
CA VAL A 102 4.73 4.40 5.05
C VAL A 102 4.92 4.32 6.56
N LEU A 103 5.12 3.13 7.05
CA LEU A 103 5.40 2.85 8.45
C LEU A 103 6.68 2.02 8.56
N LEU A 104 7.57 2.43 9.46
CA LEU A 104 8.79 1.70 9.81
C LEU A 104 8.84 1.59 11.33
N ASN A 105 9.14 0.40 11.86
CA ASN A 105 9.33 0.22 13.29
C ASN A 105 10.81 0.19 13.71
N GLU A 106 11.06 0.22 15.01
CA GLU A 106 12.42 0.17 15.56
C GLU A 106 13.17 -1.14 15.30
N HIS A 107 12.47 -2.21 14.90
CA HIS A 107 13.07 -3.48 14.50
C HIS A 107 13.51 -3.48 13.02
N GLY A 108 13.23 -2.38 12.28
CA GLY A 108 13.58 -2.24 10.87
C GLY A 108 12.55 -2.83 9.91
N VAL A 109 11.37 -3.20 10.38
CA VAL A 109 10.27 -3.64 9.50
C VAL A 109 9.56 -2.44 8.93
N ILE A 110 9.52 -2.34 7.61
CA ILE A 110 8.81 -1.31 6.85
C ILE A 110 7.62 -1.91 6.13
N MET A 111 6.52 -1.17 6.07
CA MET A 111 5.36 -1.50 5.27
C MET A 111 4.75 -0.26 4.63
N PHE A 112 4.41 -0.40 3.36
CA PHE A 112 3.67 0.57 2.57
C PHE A 112 2.80 -0.15 1.55
N SER A 113 1.99 0.59 0.80
CA SER A 113 1.09 -0.05 -0.16
C SER A 113 0.70 0.86 -1.31
N ASN A 114 0.41 0.23 -2.45
CA ASN A 114 -0.13 0.85 -3.64
C ASN A 114 -1.57 0.42 -3.84
N SER A 115 -2.40 1.31 -4.38
CA SER A 115 -3.75 0.96 -4.80
C SER A 115 -3.71 -0.13 -5.85
N GLY A 116 -4.72 -1.01 -5.84
CA GLY A 116 -4.96 -2.00 -6.88
C GLY A 116 -6.34 -1.77 -7.47
N GLY A 117 -6.45 -1.76 -8.79
CA GLY A 117 -7.71 -1.77 -9.50
C GLY A 117 -8.19 -3.18 -9.80
N PHE A 118 -9.47 -3.34 -10.08
CA PHE A 118 -10.03 -4.58 -10.57
C PHE A 118 -10.07 -4.62 -12.09
N MET A 119 -9.84 -5.80 -12.65
CA MET A 119 -9.97 -6.08 -14.07
C MET A 119 -11.35 -5.72 -14.65
N ARG A 120 -12.39 -5.67 -13.83
CA ARG A 120 -13.73 -5.32 -14.26
C ARG A 120 -13.89 -3.86 -14.71
N GLU A 121 -13.12 -2.92 -14.17
CA GLU A 121 -13.10 -1.53 -14.67
C GLU A 121 -12.57 -1.48 -16.09
N TRP A 122 -11.60 -2.31 -16.41
CA TRP A 122 -11.06 -2.49 -17.75
C TRP A 122 -12.04 -3.12 -18.72
N ALA A 123 -12.91 -4.01 -18.23
CA ALA A 123 -13.94 -4.67 -19.05
C ALA A 123 -15.23 -3.85 -19.18
N GLY A 124 -15.28 -2.62 -18.64
CA GLY A 124 -16.51 -1.80 -18.62
C GLY A 124 -17.63 -2.40 -17.77
N GLN A 125 -17.30 -3.34 -16.88
CA GLN A 125 -18.27 -3.98 -16.00
C GLN A 125 -18.40 -3.17 -14.72
N THR A 126 -19.52 -2.50 -14.55
CA THR A 126 -19.89 -1.80 -13.30
C THR A 126 -20.62 -2.71 -12.31
N ALA A 127 -20.62 -4.01 -12.54
CA ALA A 127 -21.32 -4.96 -11.69
C ALA A 127 -20.76 -4.91 -10.25
N SER A 128 -21.64 -4.83 -9.28
CA SER A 128 -21.31 -5.05 -7.86
C SER A 128 -20.60 -6.39 -7.68
N LEU A 129 -19.69 -6.46 -6.70
CA LEU A 129 -19.12 -7.74 -6.31
C LEU A 129 -20.26 -8.70 -5.94
N PRO A 130 -20.15 -9.98 -6.30
CA PRO A 130 -21.11 -10.99 -5.84
C PRO A 130 -21.26 -10.91 -4.31
N ASP A 131 -22.48 -11.15 -3.82
CA ASP A 131 -22.78 -11.17 -2.37
C ASP A 131 -21.88 -12.13 -1.60
N GLU A 132 -21.39 -13.18 -2.26
CA GLU A 132 -20.43 -14.14 -1.71
C GLU A 132 -19.13 -13.49 -1.24
N ASP A 133 -18.63 -12.47 -1.96
CA ASP A 133 -17.41 -11.75 -1.56
C ASP A 133 -17.66 -10.80 -0.39
N THR A 134 -18.88 -10.32 -0.23
CA THR A 134 -19.27 -9.51 0.91
C THR A 134 -19.38 -10.35 2.18
N ALA A 135 -19.86 -11.59 2.08
CA ALA A 135 -19.94 -12.53 3.19
C ALA A 135 -18.57 -12.97 3.74
N GLN A 136 -17.49 -12.76 2.96
CA GLN A 136 -16.13 -13.12 3.39
C GLN A 136 -15.42 -12.03 4.22
N VAL A 137 -16.06 -10.92 4.50
CA VAL A 137 -15.53 -9.88 5.37
C VAL A 137 -16.33 -9.79 6.66
N THR A 138 -15.63 -9.62 7.77
CA THR A 138 -16.23 -9.42 9.10
C THR A 138 -16.19 -7.94 9.44
N ASP A 139 -17.32 -7.35 9.84
CA ASP A 139 -17.45 -5.95 10.23
C ASP A 139 -16.87 -4.95 9.20
N GLY A 140 -17.06 -5.23 7.91
CA GLY A 140 -16.52 -4.42 6.81
C GLY A 140 -15.08 -4.76 6.41
N GLY A 141 -14.42 -5.69 7.11
CA GLY A 141 -13.08 -6.17 6.81
C GLY A 141 -11.95 -5.22 7.19
N LEU A 142 -10.74 -5.69 6.94
CA LEU A 142 -9.53 -4.92 7.15
C LEU A 142 -9.40 -3.86 6.06
N GLY A 143 -9.02 -2.64 6.48
CA GLY A 143 -8.67 -1.56 5.58
C GLY A 143 -7.17 -1.26 5.57
N LEU A 144 -6.82 -0.02 5.28
CA LEU A 144 -5.44 0.48 5.25
C LEU A 144 -4.71 0.33 6.58
N ALA A 145 -5.44 0.26 7.68
CA ALA A 145 -4.89 0.07 9.01
C ALA A 145 -4.18 -1.29 9.19
N LEU A 146 -4.36 -2.24 8.25
CA LEU A 146 -3.55 -3.46 8.19
C LEU A 146 -2.05 -3.17 8.28
N ARG A 147 -1.58 -2.10 7.62
CA ARG A 147 -0.17 -1.66 7.70
C ARG A 147 0.27 -1.39 9.14
N PHE A 148 -0.57 -0.70 9.88
CA PHE A 148 -0.28 -0.34 11.26
C PHE A 148 -0.24 -1.58 12.17
N GLU A 149 -1.19 -2.49 11.99
CA GLU A 149 -1.23 -3.74 12.75
C GLU A 149 0.01 -4.62 12.53
N VAL A 150 0.44 -4.72 11.28
CA VAL A 150 1.64 -5.49 10.93
C VAL A 150 2.88 -4.85 11.53
N VAL A 151 3.11 -3.57 11.30
CA VAL A 151 4.34 -2.89 11.73
C VAL A 151 4.44 -2.78 13.24
N ARG A 152 3.31 -2.70 13.95
CA ARG A 152 3.30 -2.69 15.42
C ARG A 152 3.68 -4.03 16.05
N ARG A 153 3.50 -5.12 15.36
CA ARG A 153 3.68 -6.47 15.89
C ARG A 153 4.92 -7.18 15.35
N ALA A 154 5.29 -6.91 14.10
CA ALA A 154 6.33 -7.63 13.41
C ALA A 154 7.74 -7.24 13.87
N LYS A 155 8.60 -8.23 14.03
CA LYS A 155 10.05 -8.06 14.27
C LYS A 155 10.89 -8.43 13.04
N SER A 156 10.26 -8.97 12.00
CA SER A 156 10.87 -9.27 10.71
C SER A 156 9.83 -9.18 9.59
N ALA A 157 10.26 -9.08 8.33
CA ALA A 157 9.37 -9.07 7.18
C ALA A 157 8.56 -10.38 7.09
N ALA A 158 9.19 -11.53 7.31
CA ALA A 158 8.50 -12.82 7.33
C ALA A 158 7.40 -12.90 8.40
N GLU A 159 7.66 -12.38 9.60
CA GLU A 159 6.63 -12.29 10.66
C GLU A 159 5.51 -11.33 10.24
N GLY A 160 5.86 -10.20 9.61
CA GLY A 160 4.89 -9.24 9.08
C GLY A 160 3.91 -9.87 8.10
N VAL A 161 4.40 -10.69 7.16
CA VAL A 161 3.54 -11.43 6.22
C VAL A 161 2.63 -12.40 6.94
N LYS A 162 3.14 -13.17 7.91
CA LYS A 162 2.33 -14.10 8.70
C LYS A 162 1.21 -13.39 9.46
N ILE A 163 1.51 -12.23 10.06
CA ILE A 163 0.51 -11.41 10.75
C ILE A 163 -0.53 -10.90 9.76
N ALA A 164 -0.10 -10.36 8.60
CA ALA A 164 -1.00 -9.81 7.60
C ALA A 164 -1.97 -10.87 7.07
N THR A 165 -1.44 -12.03 6.67
CA THR A 165 -2.26 -13.12 6.12
C THR A 165 -3.21 -13.71 7.16
N ALA A 166 -2.77 -13.92 8.40
CA ALA A 166 -3.63 -14.39 9.48
C ALA A 166 -4.79 -13.41 9.79
N LEU A 167 -4.54 -12.12 9.70
CA LEU A 167 -5.58 -11.10 9.86
C LEU A 167 -6.56 -11.12 8.69
N ILE A 168 -6.08 -11.25 7.44
CA ILE A 168 -6.93 -11.36 6.26
C ILE A 168 -7.76 -12.65 6.31
N ASP A 169 -7.18 -13.77 6.70
CA ASP A 169 -7.91 -15.05 6.86
C ASP A 169 -9.03 -14.94 7.89
N ARG A 170 -8.80 -14.16 8.94
CA ARG A 170 -9.78 -14.02 10.02
C ARG A 170 -10.89 -13.03 9.68
N TYR A 171 -10.56 -11.87 9.14
CA TYR A 171 -11.49 -10.74 9.02
C TYR A 171 -11.85 -10.40 7.56
N GLY A 172 -11.09 -10.86 6.60
CA GLY A 172 -11.18 -10.42 5.21
C GLY A 172 -10.62 -9.03 4.98
N TYR A 173 -10.23 -8.74 3.76
CA TYR A 173 -9.84 -7.41 3.30
C TYR A 173 -11.07 -6.69 2.72
N GLY A 174 -11.38 -5.49 3.21
CA GLY A 174 -12.60 -4.76 2.88
C GLY A 174 -12.55 -4.03 1.54
N PRO A 175 -11.49 -3.27 1.21
CA PRO A 175 -11.35 -2.58 -0.06
C PRO A 175 -11.21 -3.55 -1.23
N ASP A 176 -11.33 -3.01 -2.44
CA ASP A 176 -11.31 -3.80 -3.67
C ASP A 176 -10.00 -4.58 -3.86
N ALA A 177 -8.88 -3.89 -3.95
CA ALA A 177 -7.57 -4.53 -4.00
C ALA A 177 -6.47 -3.60 -3.51
N ARG A 178 -5.37 -4.20 -3.04
CA ARG A 178 -4.17 -3.45 -2.67
C ARG A 178 -2.93 -4.34 -2.70
N THR A 179 -1.84 -3.76 -3.14
CA THR A 179 -0.52 -4.39 -3.07
C THR A 179 0.25 -3.78 -1.92
N PHE A 180 0.69 -4.62 -0.99
CA PHE A 180 1.52 -4.24 0.14
C PHE A 180 2.94 -4.70 -0.07
N THR A 181 3.90 -3.84 0.25
CA THR A 181 5.31 -4.21 0.40
C THR A 181 5.63 -4.29 1.88
N ILE A 182 6.16 -5.43 2.31
CA ILE A 182 6.60 -5.69 3.69
C ILE A 182 8.07 -6.09 3.60
N ALA A 183 8.96 -5.30 4.21
CA ALA A 183 10.39 -5.55 4.08
C ALA A 183 11.13 -5.31 5.40
N ASP A 184 12.28 -5.93 5.51
CA ASP A 184 13.31 -5.63 6.49
C ASP A 184 14.68 -5.55 5.78
N ARG A 185 15.77 -5.49 6.54
CA ARG A 185 17.12 -5.40 5.97
C ARG A 185 17.53 -6.61 5.12
N ASP A 186 16.92 -7.77 5.33
CA ASP A 186 17.34 -9.05 4.78
C ASP A 186 16.44 -9.61 3.69
N GLU A 187 15.14 -9.29 3.74
CA GLU A 187 14.17 -9.76 2.76
C GLU A 187 13.02 -8.77 2.55
N ALA A 188 12.35 -8.91 1.42
CA ALA A 188 11.13 -8.18 1.10
C ALA A 188 10.07 -9.13 0.54
N TRP A 189 8.82 -8.80 0.83
CA TRP A 189 7.63 -9.53 0.39
C TRP A 189 6.65 -8.58 -0.27
N ILE A 190 6.03 -9.06 -1.33
CA ILE A 190 4.87 -8.42 -1.95
C ILE A 190 3.64 -9.24 -1.59
N LEU A 191 2.69 -8.61 -0.94
CA LEU A 191 1.40 -9.17 -0.57
C LEU A 191 0.31 -8.44 -1.34
N CYS A 192 -0.32 -9.14 -2.30
CA CYS A 192 -1.48 -8.63 -3.02
C CYS A 192 -2.74 -9.18 -2.35
N ALA A 193 -3.57 -8.31 -1.81
CA ALA A 193 -4.86 -8.65 -1.22
C ALA A 193 -5.99 -8.10 -2.09
N VAL A 194 -7.04 -8.89 -2.26
CA VAL A 194 -8.30 -8.47 -2.88
C VAL A 194 -9.43 -8.64 -1.87
N ARG A 195 -10.57 -8.03 -2.17
CA ARG A 195 -11.74 -8.11 -1.28
C ARG A 195 -12.05 -9.54 -0.86
N GLY A 196 -12.39 -9.72 0.40
CA GLY A 196 -12.61 -11.01 1.02
C GLY A 196 -11.33 -11.58 1.62
N ARG A 197 -11.18 -12.90 1.61
CA ARG A 197 -10.06 -13.62 2.24
C ARG A 197 -9.06 -14.16 1.21
N ARG A 198 -8.84 -13.41 0.13
CA ARG A 198 -7.99 -13.83 -0.98
C ARG A 198 -6.75 -12.96 -1.04
N TYR A 199 -5.60 -13.61 -1.15
CA TYR A 199 -4.31 -12.92 -1.28
C TYR A 199 -3.26 -13.81 -1.95
N VAL A 200 -2.21 -13.18 -2.43
CA VAL A 200 -0.97 -13.83 -2.87
C VAL A 200 0.20 -13.11 -2.19
N ALA A 201 1.11 -13.89 -1.59
CA ALA A 201 2.34 -13.37 -1.01
C ALA A 201 3.55 -14.00 -1.71
N ARG A 202 4.51 -13.16 -2.12
CA ARG A 202 5.76 -13.57 -2.78
C ARG A 202 6.94 -12.83 -2.16
N ARG A 203 8.04 -13.57 -1.94
CA ARG A 203 9.34 -13.03 -1.53
C ARG A 203 10.20 -12.71 -2.74
#